data_3b9dae7ace423fb3749d501a9c5005c6
#
_entry.id   3b9dae7ace423fb3749d501a9c5005c6
#
_cell.length_a   1.000
_cell.length_b   1.000
_cell.length_c   1.000
_cell.angle_alpha   90.00
_cell.angle_beta   90.00
_cell.angle_gamma   90.00
#
_symmetry.space_group_name_H-M   'P 1'
#
loop_
_entity.id
_entity.type
_entity.pdbx_description
1 polymer ?
#
loop_
_entity_poly.entity_id
_entity_poly.type
_entity_poly.pdbx_seq_one_letter_code
_entity_poly.pdbx_strand_id
1 'polypeptide(L)'
;MTSNDGDRSNGDDDGRPHGDRAVLALAREDWRTAADAYVQAAFATFAGYEGFGYGAFGDRTEVGVAVAHLCRASVCHRLADATGRAQNRAAQGALVAADAREHVATERVDEGACEELVGVCRVLADDPDAATAAFDRARDAYADADVADPAGATTRPVHQAGTDLLTHLSRPDDVAWDDVHGTGGDALARRVRFLRSKLPEFVDARVRDGKLHAARASTEYNTGYRCPACDATDVNYHSPAVLCLRCSAVVEAR
;
A
#
# COMPACT_ATOMS: atom_id res chain seq x y z
N MET A 1 15.89 -40.54 26.67
CA MET A 1 16.50 -39.58 25.73
C MET A 1 15.77 -39.73 24.42
N THR A 2 14.73 -38.97 24.25
CA THR A 2 13.91 -38.89 23.01
C THR A 2 14.18 -37.54 22.39
N SER A 3 14.92 -37.57 21.28
CA SER A 3 15.23 -36.42 20.48
C SER A 3 13.95 -35.95 19.81
N ASN A 4 13.51 -34.74 20.14
CA ASN A 4 12.40 -34.05 19.50
C ASN A 4 13.00 -33.23 18.33
N ASP A 5 13.17 -33.90 17.17
CA ASP A 5 13.47 -33.21 15.93
C ASP A 5 12.23 -32.46 15.48
N GLY A 6 12.11 -31.21 15.94
CA GLY A 6 11.16 -30.27 15.41
C GLY A 6 11.53 -29.94 13.96
N ASP A 7 10.79 -30.52 13.05
CA ASP A 7 10.74 -30.16 11.63
C ASP A 7 10.45 -28.66 11.50
N ARG A 8 11.51 -27.84 11.46
CA ARG A 8 11.45 -26.48 10.96
C ARG A 8 11.45 -26.62 9.45
N SER A 9 10.25 -26.68 8.87
CA SER A 9 10.08 -26.43 7.46
C SER A 9 10.69 -25.05 7.16
N ASN A 10 11.93 -25.07 6.66
CA ASN A 10 12.56 -23.92 6.03
C ASN A 10 11.62 -23.50 4.90
N GLY A 11 10.81 -22.45 5.12
CA GLY A 11 10.00 -21.87 4.07
C GLY A 11 10.93 -21.53 2.90
N ASP A 12 10.59 -22.05 1.74
CA ASP A 12 11.29 -21.86 0.50
C ASP A 12 11.58 -20.37 0.27
N ASP A 13 12.78 -19.92 0.61
CA ASP A 13 13.34 -18.67 0.11
C ASP A 13 13.79 -18.97 -1.33
N ASP A 14 12.83 -18.87 -2.25
CA ASP A 14 13.04 -19.13 -3.67
C ASP A 14 13.75 -17.97 -4.40
N GLY A 15 14.32 -17.02 -3.65
CA GLY A 15 15.05 -15.87 -4.18
C GLY A 15 14.16 -14.80 -4.84
N ARG A 16 12.83 -14.89 -4.69
CA ARG A 16 11.91 -13.88 -5.21
C ARG A 16 11.87 -12.66 -4.31
N PRO A 17 11.65 -11.46 -4.88
CA PRO A 17 11.36 -10.26 -4.12
C PRO A 17 10.21 -10.49 -3.13
N HIS A 18 10.31 -9.92 -1.93
CA HIS A 18 9.28 -10.09 -0.90
C HIS A 18 7.92 -9.54 -1.33
N GLY A 19 7.91 -8.46 -2.13
CA GLY A 19 6.69 -7.92 -2.72
C GLY A 19 5.94 -8.93 -3.60
N ASP A 20 6.66 -9.67 -4.44
CA ASP A 20 6.09 -10.71 -5.31
C ASP A 20 5.54 -11.88 -4.48
N ARG A 21 6.24 -12.27 -3.42
CA ARG A 21 5.78 -13.31 -2.48
C ARG A 21 4.48 -12.88 -1.79
N ALA A 22 4.37 -11.61 -1.40
CA ALA A 22 3.16 -11.06 -0.80
C ALA A 22 1.97 -11.14 -1.77
N VAL A 23 2.16 -10.78 -3.04
CA VAL A 23 1.12 -10.84 -4.07
C VAL A 23 0.65 -12.27 -4.32
N LEU A 24 1.56 -13.25 -4.37
CA LEU A 24 1.20 -14.66 -4.52
C LEU A 24 0.42 -15.20 -3.31
N ALA A 25 0.80 -14.78 -2.10
CA ALA A 25 0.07 -15.13 -0.89
C ALA A 25 -1.35 -14.50 -0.88
N LEU A 26 -1.49 -13.23 -1.32
CA LEU A 26 -2.79 -12.59 -1.52
C LEU A 26 -3.68 -13.38 -2.49
N ALA A 27 -3.12 -13.82 -3.63
CA ALA A 27 -3.86 -14.60 -4.62
C ALA A 27 -4.38 -15.94 -4.09
N ARG A 28 -3.76 -16.47 -3.04
CA ARG A 28 -4.13 -17.70 -2.32
C ARG A 28 -4.98 -17.44 -1.07
N GLU A 29 -5.26 -16.16 -0.78
CA GLU A 29 -5.95 -15.71 0.45
C GLU A 29 -5.22 -16.15 1.74
N ASP A 30 -3.90 -16.37 1.64
CA ASP A 30 -3.04 -16.61 2.80
C ASP A 30 -2.58 -15.26 3.40
N TRP A 31 -3.49 -14.68 4.18
CA TRP A 31 -3.33 -13.33 4.73
C TRP A 31 -2.14 -13.22 5.68
N ARG A 32 -1.79 -14.28 6.42
CA ARG A 32 -0.65 -14.25 7.34
C ARG A 32 0.67 -14.23 6.58
N THR A 33 0.84 -15.11 5.61
CA THR A 33 2.02 -15.13 4.75
C THR A 33 2.14 -13.83 3.94
N ALA A 34 1.01 -13.30 3.43
CA ALA A 34 1.00 -12.01 2.74
C ALA A 34 1.46 -10.86 3.65
N ALA A 35 0.96 -10.80 4.90
CA ALA A 35 1.35 -9.80 5.86
C ALA A 35 2.85 -9.86 6.19
N ASP A 36 3.37 -11.05 6.47
CA ASP A 36 4.79 -11.24 6.81
C ASP A 36 5.70 -10.90 5.61
N ALA A 37 5.30 -11.25 4.39
CA ALA A 37 6.03 -10.89 3.18
C ALA A 37 6.01 -9.38 2.91
N TYR A 38 4.90 -8.68 3.12
CA TYR A 38 4.86 -7.23 3.04
C TYR A 38 5.72 -6.54 4.11
N VAL A 39 5.80 -7.09 5.33
CA VAL A 39 6.73 -6.57 6.34
C VAL A 39 8.18 -6.73 5.89
N GLN A 40 8.53 -7.88 5.34
CA GLN A 40 9.87 -8.13 4.79
C GLN A 40 10.17 -7.17 3.63
N ALA A 41 9.22 -6.95 2.71
CA ALA A 41 9.35 -5.97 1.63
C ALA A 41 9.58 -4.56 2.16
N ALA A 42 8.85 -4.14 3.21
CA ALA A 42 9.06 -2.83 3.83
C ALA A 42 10.49 -2.67 4.36
N PHE A 43 10.98 -3.65 5.12
CA PHE A 43 12.34 -3.58 5.67
C PHE A 43 13.42 -3.73 4.62
N ALA A 44 13.21 -4.53 3.57
CA ALA A 44 14.11 -4.62 2.44
C ALA A 44 14.18 -3.28 1.67
N THR A 45 13.06 -2.59 1.49
CA THR A 45 13.00 -1.25 0.91
C THR A 45 13.74 -0.24 1.79
N PHE A 46 13.55 -0.24 3.12
CA PHE A 46 14.29 0.63 4.02
C PHE A 46 15.80 0.39 3.97
N ALA A 47 16.21 -0.86 3.80
CA ALA A 47 17.62 -1.24 3.69
C ALA A 47 18.22 -1.02 2.28
N GLY A 48 17.40 -0.66 1.28
CA GLY A 48 17.82 -0.46 -0.10
C GLY A 48 18.07 -1.76 -0.88
N TYR A 49 17.51 -2.89 -0.43
CA TYR A 49 17.63 -4.20 -1.11
C TYR A 49 16.50 -4.47 -2.10
N GLU A 50 15.35 -3.86 -1.92
CA GLU A 50 14.20 -3.96 -2.82
C GLU A 50 13.75 -2.56 -3.24
N GLY A 51 12.87 -2.49 -4.25
CA GLY A 51 12.44 -1.25 -4.86
C GLY A 51 13.32 -0.87 -6.05
N PHE A 52 13.52 0.42 -6.25
CA PHE A 52 14.32 0.93 -7.38
C PHE A 52 15.83 1.01 -7.08
N GLY A 53 16.30 0.39 -5.99
CA GLY A 53 17.71 0.37 -5.61
C GLY A 53 18.21 1.69 -5.01
N TYR A 54 17.33 2.61 -4.66
CA TYR A 54 17.62 3.84 -3.93
C TYR A 54 17.32 3.62 -2.45
N GLY A 55 18.20 4.04 -1.58
CA GLY A 55 17.91 3.97 -0.14
C GLY A 55 16.62 4.75 0.21
N ALA A 56 15.86 4.24 1.17
CA ALA A 56 14.58 4.85 1.58
C ALA A 56 14.69 6.33 1.96
N PHE A 57 15.87 6.75 2.38
CA PHE A 57 16.19 8.11 2.84
C PHE A 57 17.22 8.83 1.94
N GLY A 58 17.40 8.36 0.69
CA GLY A 58 18.25 9.02 -0.31
C GLY A 58 17.49 10.07 -1.12
N ASP A 59 18.13 10.62 -2.16
CA ASP A 59 17.61 11.70 -3.02
C ASP A 59 16.28 11.36 -3.73
N ARG A 60 15.94 10.06 -3.85
CA ARG A 60 14.68 9.56 -4.34
C ARG A 60 14.07 8.68 -3.27
N THR A 61 13.44 9.30 -2.29
CA THR A 61 12.97 8.61 -1.09
C THR A 61 11.91 7.56 -1.41
N GLU A 62 12.23 6.30 -1.18
CA GLU A 62 11.26 5.20 -1.23
C GLU A 62 10.55 4.99 0.11
N VAL A 63 10.72 5.91 1.05
CA VAL A 63 10.06 5.85 2.36
C VAL A 63 8.56 5.65 2.25
N GLY A 64 7.92 6.31 1.28
CA GLY A 64 6.49 6.13 1.00
C GLY A 64 6.16 4.70 0.58
N VAL A 65 6.98 4.07 -0.25
CA VAL A 65 6.80 2.67 -0.70
C VAL A 65 6.90 1.71 0.48
N ALA A 66 7.90 1.89 1.33
CA ALA A 66 8.09 1.06 2.53
C ALA A 66 6.92 1.23 3.52
N VAL A 67 6.44 2.46 3.76
CA VAL A 67 5.25 2.73 4.56
C VAL A 67 4.01 2.08 3.95
N ALA A 68 3.83 2.16 2.63
CA ALA A 68 2.72 1.50 1.93
C ALA A 68 2.76 -0.03 2.10
N HIS A 69 3.93 -0.65 2.14
CA HIS A 69 4.06 -2.07 2.46
C HIS A 69 3.63 -2.38 3.90
N LEU A 70 3.99 -1.57 4.90
CA LEU A 70 3.51 -1.73 6.28
C LEU A 70 1.99 -1.57 6.38
N CYS A 71 1.41 -0.64 5.60
CA CYS A 71 -0.04 -0.47 5.50
C CYS A 71 -0.73 -1.72 4.92
N ARG A 72 -0.20 -2.29 3.83
CA ARG A 72 -0.70 -3.55 3.25
C ARG A 72 -0.60 -4.70 4.23
N ALA A 73 0.52 -4.81 4.96
CA ALA A 73 0.69 -5.80 6.03
C ALA A 73 -0.36 -5.62 7.13
N SER A 74 -0.68 -4.39 7.52
CA SER A 74 -1.73 -4.09 8.50
C SER A 74 -3.09 -4.62 8.05
N VAL A 75 -3.49 -4.36 6.79
CA VAL A 75 -4.76 -4.87 6.25
C VAL A 75 -4.77 -6.39 6.21
N CYS A 76 -3.69 -7.03 5.74
CA CYS A 76 -3.57 -8.49 5.75
C CYS A 76 -3.68 -9.08 7.16
N HIS A 77 -3.07 -8.43 8.16
CA HIS A 77 -3.23 -8.87 9.56
C HIS A 77 -4.66 -8.71 10.07
N ARG A 78 -5.42 -7.69 9.66
CA ARG A 78 -6.85 -7.58 9.97
C ARG A 78 -7.63 -8.74 9.36
N LEU A 79 -7.36 -9.08 8.09
CA LEU A 79 -7.99 -10.21 7.39
C LEU A 79 -7.63 -11.58 8.02
N ALA A 80 -6.51 -11.65 8.71
CA ALA A 80 -6.06 -12.83 9.47
C ALA A 80 -6.52 -12.84 10.94
N ASP A 81 -7.45 -11.96 11.33
CA ASP A 81 -7.94 -11.78 12.70
C ASP A 81 -6.84 -11.45 13.73
N ALA A 82 -5.74 -10.83 13.28
CA ALA A 82 -4.59 -10.49 14.10
C ALA A 82 -4.53 -8.98 14.40
N THR A 83 -5.61 -8.42 14.99
CA THR A 83 -5.81 -6.97 15.18
C THR A 83 -4.63 -6.26 15.85
N GLY A 84 -4.05 -6.83 16.92
CA GLY A 84 -2.89 -6.22 17.59
C GLY A 84 -1.65 -6.12 16.68
N ARG A 85 -1.43 -7.10 15.79
CA ARG A 85 -0.36 -7.03 14.80
C ARG A 85 -0.67 -5.98 13.73
N ALA A 86 -1.92 -5.90 13.28
CA ALA A 86 -2.37 -4.90 12.32
C ALA A 86 -2.09 -3.48 12.84
N GLN A 87 -2.52 -3.17 14.05
CA GLN A 87 -2.30 -1.88 14.70
C GLN A 87 -0.80 -1.57 14.85
N ASN A 88 0.01 -2.55 15.26
CA ASN A 88 1.46 -2.38 15.39
C ASN A 88 2.14 -2.04 14.05
N ARG A 89 1.75 -2.68 12.94
CA ARG A 89 2.33 -2.38 11.62
C ARG A 89 1.90 -0.98 11.12
N ALA A 90 0.65 -0.62 11.31
CA ALA A 90 0.18 0.73 11.01
C ALA A 90 0.89 1.79 11.87
N ALA A 91 1.06 1.55 13.17
CA ALA A 91 1.79 2.46 14.05
C ALA A 91 3.27 2.62 13.64
N GLN A 92 3.94 1.53 13.24
CA GLN A 92 5.30 1.61 12.68
C GLN A 92 5.34 2.48 11.42
N GLY A 93 4.39 2.33 10.50
CA GLY A 93 4.29 3.19 9.32
C GLY A 93 4.12 4.66 9.69
N ALA A 94 3.26 4.95 10.68
CA ALA A 94 3.05 6.32 11.15
C ALA A 94 4.33 6.94 11.75
N LEU A 95 5.10 6.17 12.54
CA LEU A 95 6.37 6.64 13.10
C LEU A 95 7.39 6.93 12.01
N VAL A 96 7.53 6.04 11.03
CA VAL A 96 8.47 6.24 9.91
C VAL A 96 8.07 7.44 9.06
N ALA A 97 6.77 7.63 8.77
CA ALA A 97 6.31 8.79 8.01
C ALA A 97 6.53 10.10 8.77
N ALA A 98 6.35 10.11 10.10
CA ALA A 98 6.64 11.26 10.94
C ALA A 98 8.15 11.58 11.00
N ASP A 99 9.00 10.57 11.09
CA ASP A 99 10.46 10.71 11.06
C ASP A 99 10.94 11.24 9.69
N ALA A 100 10.37 10.72 8.61
CA ALA A 100 10.65 11.22 7.26
C ALA A 100 10.24 12.68 7.08
N ARG A 101 9.12 13.12 7.64
CA ARG A 101 8.72 14.53 7.64
C ARG A 101 9.77 15.41 8.33
N GLU A 102 10.32 14.95 9.44
CA GLU A 102 11.26 15.74 10.24
C GLU A 102 12.69 15.77 9.67
N HIS A 103 13.13 14.66 9.06
CA HIS A 103 14.53 14.47 8.69
C HIS A 103 14.78 14.33 7.20
N VAL A 104 13.77 14.12 6.38
CA VAL A 104 13.91 13.86 4.93
C VAL A 104 13.18 14.89 4.08
N ALA A 105 11.98 15.31 4.47
CA ALA A 105 11.21 16.31 3.74
C ALA A 105 11.95 17.66 3.76
N THR A 106 12.14 18.24 2.57
CA THR A 106 12.85 19.54 2.42
C THR A 106 11.90 20.66 2.00
N GLU A 107 10.72 20.31 1.53
CA GLU A 107 9.69 21.25 1.07
C GLU A 107 8.39 21.05 1.85
N ARG A 108 7.62 22.11 2.03
CA ARG A 108 6.33 22.06 2.74
C ARG A 108 5.34 21.06 2.10
N VAL A 109 5.39 20.91 0.78
CA VAL A 109 4.56 19.94 0.07
C VAL A 109 4.93 18.50 0.41
N ASP A 110 6.20 18.20 0.63
CA ASP A 110 6.65 16.86 1.01
C ASP A 110 6.37 16.58 2.50
N GLU A 111 6.46 17.61 3.36
CA GLU A 111 5.97 17.51 4.75
C GLU A 111 4.48 17.17 4.79
N GLY A 112 3.66 17.83 3.95
CA GLY A 112 2.23 17.54 3.80
C GLY A 112 1.98 16.09 3.34
N ALA A 113 2.77 15.57 2.40
CA ALA A 113 2.67 14.19 1.95
C ALA A 113 3.03 13.18 3.05
N CYS A 114 4.04 13.48 3.87
CA CYS A 114 4.36 12.65 5.04
C CYS A 114 3.21 12.65 6.05
N GLU A 115 2.57 13.80 6.31
CA GLU A 115 1.39 13.88 7.19
C GLU A 115 0.17 13.14 6.61
N GLU A 116 -0.02 13.12 5.28
CA GLU A 116 -1.01 12.24 4.65
C GLU A 116 -0.74 10.76 4.99
N LEU A 117 0.53 10.31 4.86
CA LEU A 117 0.90 8.93 5.19
C LEU A 117 0.70 8.62 6.68
N VAL A 118 0.99 9.59 7.58
CA VAL A 118 0.64 9.43 9.00
C VAL A 118 -0.86 9.25 9.17
N GLY A 119 -1.68 10.09 8.52
CA GLY A 119 -3.13 9.99 8.56
C GLY A 119 -3.64 8.63 8.07
N VAL A 120 -3.12 8.14 6.93
CA VAL A 120 -3.41 6.82 6.38
C VAL A 120 -3.09 5.71 7.39
N CYS A 121 -1.90 5.75 7.99
CA CYS A 121 -1.49 4.77 8.99
C CYS A 121 -2.38 4.82 10.24
N ARG A 122 -2.82 6.00 10.66
CA ARG A 122 -3.71 6.16 11.82
C ARG A 122 -5.11 5.60 11.55
N VAL A 123 -5.65 5.77 10.34
CA VAL A 123 -6.89 5.07 9.93
C VAL A 123 -6.72 3.55 10.05
N LEU A 124 -5.61 3.01 9.57
CA LEU A 124 -5.32 1.57 9.64
C LEU A 124 -5.07 1.09 11.08
N ALA A 125 -4.59 1.95 11.97
CA ALA A 125 -4.41 1.66 13.38
C ALA A 125 -5.72 1.73 14.19
N ASP A 126 -6.83 2.14 13.56
CA ASP A 126 -8.13 2.37 14.23
C ASP A 126 -8.06 3.52 15.25
N ASP A 127 -7.37 4.61 14.86
CA ASP A 127 -7.16 5.82 15.65
C ASP A 127 -7.70 7.05 14.87
N PRO A 128 -9.03 7.23 14.81
CA PRO A 128 -9.66 8.25 13.96
C PRO A 128 -9.33 9.68 14.37
N ASP A 129 -9.11 9.94 15.67
CA ASP A 129 -8.77 11.27 16.15
C ASP A 129 -7.37 11.68 15.71
N ALA A 130 -6.39 10.79 15.86
CA ALA A 130 -5.03 11.03 15.38
C ALA A 130 -4.96 11.07 13.85
N ALA A 131 -5.78 10.29 13.13
CA ALA A 131 -5.89 10.36 11.68
C ALA A 131 -6.41 11.73 11.23
N THR A 132 -7.49 12.21 11.86
CA THR A 132 -8.06 13.55 11.59
C THR A 132 -7.02 14.64 11.80
N ALA A 133 -6.32 14.61 12.94
CA ALA A 133 -5.29 15.60 13.25
C ALA A 133 -4.12 15.57 12.23
N ALA A 134 -3.72 14.41 11.74
CA ALA A 134 -2.68 14.28 10.71
C ALA A 134 -3.15 14.85 9.37
N PHE A 135 -4.37 14.54 8.93
CA PHE A 135 -4.92 15.12 7.70
C PHE A 135 -5.13 16.65 7.79
N ASP A 136 -5.44 17.18 8.97
CA ASP A 136 -5.50 18.63 9.17
C ASP A 136 -4.12 19.26 9.04
N ARG A 137 -3.05 18.65 9.60
CA ARG A 137 -1.67 19.12 9.41
C ARG A 137 -1.21 19.01 7.95
N ALA A 138 -1.59 17.96 7.24
CA ALA A 138 -1.31 17.84 5.80
C ALA A 138 -1.95 18.99 5.02
N ARG A 139 -3.23 19.26 5.27
CA ARG A 139 -3.94 20.38 4.66
C ARG A 139 -3.24 21.73 4.92
N ASP A 140 -2.84 21.97 6.17
CA ASP A 140 -2.20 23.23 6.56
C ASP A 140 -0.81 23.35 5.89
N ALA A 141 -0.03 22.26 5.84
CA ALA A 141 1.24 22.23 5.12
C ALA A 141 1.08 22.56 3.63
N TYR A 142 0.04 22.02 2.98
CA TYR A 142 -0.26 22.31 1.58
C TYR A 142 -0.76 23.74 1.35
N ALA A 143 -1.50 24.32 2.30
CA ALA A 143 -1.92 25.70 2.21
C ALA A 143 -0.76 26.67 2.32
N ASP A 144 0.28 26.30 3.07
CA ASP A 144 1.51 27.08 3.25
C ASP A 144 2.57 26.81 2.16
N ALA A 145 2.33 25.82 1.30
CA ALA A 145 3.27 25.44 0.25
C ALA A 145 3.14 26.35 -0.97
N ASP A 146 4.27 26.95 -1.40
CA ASP A 146 4.35 27.70 -2.65
C ASP A 146 4.62 26.73 -3.81
N VAL A 147 3.55 26.19 -4.39
CA VAL A 147 3.60 25.18 -5.45
C VAL A 147 2.97 25.73 -6.71
N ALA A 148 3.79 25.92 -7.75
CA ALA A 148 3.32 26.45 -9.05
C ALA A 148 2.35 25.49 -9.77
N ASP A 149 2.53 24.17 -9.62
CA ASP A 149 1.67 23.12 -10.17
C ASP A 149 1.22 22.14 -9.06
N PRO A 150 0.13 22.46 -8.33
CA PRO A 150 -0.38 21.60 -7.27
C PRO A 150 -0.83 20.21 -7.75
N ALA A 151 -1.36 20.10 -8.97
CA ALA A 151 -1.76 18.80 -9.54
C ALA A 151 -0.53 17.94 -9.86
N GLY A 152 0.49 18.50 -10.51
CA GLY A 152 1.75 17.83 -10.76
C GLY A 152 2.49 17.42 -9.47
N ALA A 153 2.37 18.22 -8.40
CA ALA A 153 2.98 17.88 -7.12
C ALA A 153 2.43 16.56 -6.54
N THR A 154 1.16 16.23 -6.79
CA THR A 154 0.55 14.98 -6.32
C THR A 154 1.16 13.70 -6.94
N THR A 155 2.00 13.84 -7.97
CA THR A 155 2.72 12.73 -8.61
C THR A 155 4.15 12.55 -8.09
N ARG A 156 4.58 13.33 -7.12
CA ARG A 156 5.88 13.13 -6.48
C ARG A 156 5.97 11.74 -5.81
N PRO A 157 7.16 11.14 -5.65
CA PRO A 157 7.30 9.77 -5.18
C PRO A 157 6.56 9.46 -3.88
N VAL A 158 6.60 10.35 -2.89
CA VAL A 158 5.93 10.16 -1.61
C VAL A 158 4.40 10.19 -1.75
N HIS A 159 3.86 11.09 -2.60
CA HIS A 159 2.43 11.13 -2.92
C HIS A 159 2.00 9.92 -3.73
N GLN A 160 2.82 9.50 -4.70
CA GLN A 160 2.54 8.34 -5.55
C GLN A 160 2.38 7.07 -4.71
N ALA A 161 3.23 6.86 -3.69
CA ALA A 161 3.10 5.73 -2.78
C ALA A 161 1.75 5.70 -2.06
N GLY A 162 1.25 6.86 -1.61
CA GLY A 162 -0.09 7.01 -1.03
C GLY A 162 -1.20 6.72 -2.06
N THR A 163 -1.03 7.18 -3.30
CA THR A 163 -1.94 6.90 -4.41
C THR A 163 -2.03 5.42 -4.73
N ASP A 164 -0.87 4.74 -4.82
CA ASP A 164 -0.81 3.31 -5.11
C ASP A 164 -1.45 2.48 -3.99
N LEU A 165 -1.29 2.90 -2.74
CA LEU A 165 -1.96 2.26 -1.62
C LEU A 165 -3.48 2.46 -1.68
N LEU A 166 -3.93 3.69 -1.92
CA LEU A 166 -5.36 4.02 -2.00
C LEU A 166 -6.05 3.26 -3.13
N THR A 167 -5.47 3.28 -4.33
CA THR A 167 -5.95 2.51 -5.50
C THR A 167 -5.97 1.01 -5.23
N HIS A 168 -5.00 0.51 -4.50
CA HIS A 168 -4.99 -0.90 -4.09
C HIS A 168 -6.15 -1.22 -3.14
N LEU A 169 -6.37 -0.39 -2.11
CA LEU A 169 -7.42 -0.59 -1.12
C LEU A 169 -8.83 -0.37 -1.69
N SER A 170 -8.99 0.49 -2.70
CA SER A 170 -10.30 0.70 -3.34
C SER A 170 -10.79 -0.51 -4.11
N ARG A 171 -9.92 -1.40 -4.60
CA ARG A 171 -10.35 -2.56 -5.40
C ARG A 171 -11.38 -3.45 -4.70
N PRO A 172 -12.39 -3.98 -5.42
CA PRO A 172 -12.51 -4.02 -6.89
C PRO A 172 -13.01 -2.74 -7.54
N ASP A 173 -13.39 -1.73 -6.77
CA ASP A 173 -13.87 -0.46 -7.29
C ASP A 173 -12.74 0.32 -7.96
N ASP A 174 -13.07 1.06 -9.01
CA ASP A 174 -12.15 1.95 -9.68
C ASP A 174 -12.27 3.35 -9.12
N VAL A 175 -11.14 3.92 -8.71
CA VAL A 175 -11.02 5.32 -8.33
C VAL A 175 -10.46 6.08 -9.53
N ALA A 176 -11.12 7.16 -9.94
CA ALA A 176 -10.65 7.95 -11.05
C ALA A 176 -9.38 8.73 -10.66
N TRP A 177 -8.53 8.97 -11.67
CA TRP A 177 -7.30 9.73 -11.48
C TRP A 177 -7.56 11.09 -10.80
N ASP A 178 -8.57 11.83 -11.29
CA ASP A 178 -8.90 13.16 -10.78
C ASP A 178 -9.44 13.14 -9.35
N ASP A 179 -10.00 12.02 -8.87
CA ASP A 179 -10.45 11.87 -7.49
C ASP A 179 -9.25 11.86 -6.52
N VAL A 180 -8.16 11.23 -6.91
CA VAL A 180 -6.95 11.05 -6.09
C VAL A 180 -5.99 12.23 -6.24
N HIS A 181 -5.78 12.68 -7.45
CA HIS A 181 -4.79 13.72 -7.76
C HIS A 181 -5.39 15.12 -7.79
N GLY A 182 -6.72 15.22 -7.89
CA GLY A 182 -7.40 16.51 -8.04
C GLY A 182 -7.08 17.17 -9.39
N THR A 183 -7.60 18.38 -9.57
CA THR A 183 -7.37 19.20 -10.77
C THR A 183 -7.18 20.65 -10.38
N GLY A 184 -6.26 21.34 -11.03
CA GLY A 184 -6.04 22.78 -10.83
C GLY A 184 -5.40 23.14 -9.49
N GLY A 185 -5.63 24.37 -9.04
CA GLY A 185 -4.93 24.95 -7.90
C GLY A 185 -5.29 24.37 -6.53
N ASP A 186 -6.42 23.66 -6.40
CA ASP A 186 -6.87 23.04 -5.15
C ASP A 186 -6.59 21.53 -5.07
N ALA A 187 -5.79 20.99 -5.99
CA ALA A 187 -5.53 19.55 -6.14
C ALA A 187 -5.08 18.89 -4.82
N LEU A 188 -4.09 19.45 -4.14
CA LEU A 188 -3.58 18.93 -2.88
C LEU A 188 -4.65 18.96 -1.76
N ALA A 189 -5.42 20.04 -1.66
CA ALA A 189 -6.50 20.12 -0.67
C ALA A 189 -7.65 19.14 -0.97
N ARG A 190 -7.98 18.90 -2.24
CA ARG A 190 -8.97 17.92 -2.67
C ARG A 190 -8.50 16.50 -2.34
N ARG A 191 -7.23 16.22 -2.58
CA ARG A 191 -6.59 14.94 -2.26
C ARG A 191 -6.75 14.60 -0.78
N VAL A 192 -6.40 15.52 0.13
CA VAL A 192 -6.56 15.31 1.58
C VAL A 192 -8.03 15.04 1.95
N ARG A 193 -8.96 15.83 1.39
CA ARG A 193 -10.40 15.60 1.63
C ARG A 193 -10.86 14.22 1.15
N PHE A 194 -10.38 13.78 -0.01
CA PHE A 194 -10.71 12.47 -0.57
C PHE A 194 -10.17 11.34 0.32
N LEU A 195 -8.88 11.39 0.70
CA LEU A 195 -8.25 10.42 1.59
C LEU A 195 -8.99 10.32 2.93
N ARG A 196 -9.26 11.46 3.57
CA ARG A 196 -9.97 11.51 4.85
C ARG A 196 -11.36 10.89 4.78
N SER A 197 -12.06 11.10 3.66
CA SER A 197 -13.44 10.61 3.47
C SER A 197 -13.49 9.15 3.05
N LYS A 198 -12.64 8.75 2.08
CA LYS A 198 -12.78 7.47 1.39
C LYS A 198 -11.92 6.34 1.94
N LEU A 199 -10.77 6.65 2.51
CA LEU A 199 -9.89 5.61 3.01
C LEU A 199 -10.53 4.73 4.09
N PRO A 200 -11.22 5.28 5.12
CA PRO A 200 -11.91 4.44 6.09
C PRO A 200 -12.94 3.50 5.45
N GLU A 201 -13.73 4.02 4.48
CA GLU A 201 -14.75 3.24 3.75
C GLU A 201 -14.11 2.06 3.01
N PHE A 202 -12.95 2.28 2.34
CA PHE A 202 -12.24 1.23 1.61
C PHE A 202 -11.66 0.18 2.56
N VAL A 203 -11.05 0.60 3.66
CA VAL A 203 -10.51 -0.33 4.67
C VAL A 203 -11.62 -1.20 5.25
N ASP A 204 -12.73 -0.59 5.66
CA ASP A 204 -13.87 -1.30 6.21
C ASP A 204 -14.50 -2.27 5.20
N ALA A 205 -14.56 -1.87 3.92
CA ALA A 205 -15.01 -2.74 2.85
C ALA A 205 -14.11 -3.98 2.72
N ARG A 206 -12.78 -3.80 2.69
CA ARG A 206 -11.84 -4.94 2.59
C ARG A 206 -11.98 -5.92 3.75
N VAL A 207 -12.10 -5.38 4.98
CA VAL A 207 -12.26 -6.21 6.18
C VAL A 207 -13.61 -6.93 6.17
N ARG A 208 -14.70 -6.23 5.84
CA ARG A 208 -16.05 -6.82 5.75
C ARG A 208 -16.13 -7.90 4.68
N ASP A 209 -15.51 -7.65 3.51
CA ASP A 209 -15.53 -8.59 2.38
C ASP A 209 -14.57 -9.76 2.61
N GLY A 210 -13.73 -9.70 3.65
CA GLY A 210 -12.72 -10.71 3.96
C GLY A 210 -11.64 -10.82 2.90
N LYS A 211 -11.41 -9.77 2.09
CA LYS A 211 -10.56 -9.86 0.90
C LYS A 211 -9.81 -8.57 0.58
N LEU A 212 -8.52 -8.74 0.32
CA LEU A 212 -7.67 -7.74 -0.31
C LEU A 212 -7.25 -8.26 -1.69
N HIS A 213 -7.66 -7.58 -2.75
CA HIS A 213 -7.25 -7.91 -4.11
C HIS A 213 -5.77 -7.58 -4.34
N ALA A 214 -5.11 -8.25 -5.28
CA ALA A 214 -3.78 -7.84 -5.70
C ALA A 214 -3.82 -6.42 -6.29
N ALA A 215 -2.80 -5.61 -6.02
CA ALA A 215 -2.67 -4.29 -6.63
C ALA A 215 -2.70 -4.39 -8.16
N ARG A 216 -3.09 -3.32 -8.86
CA ARG A 216 -2.96 -3.30 -10.32
C ARG A 216 -1.49 -3.19 -10.71
N ALA A 217 -1.08 -4.02 -11.66
CA ALA A 217 0.19 -3.94 -12.36
C ALA A 217 -0.09 -3.75 -13.86
N SER A 218 0.61 -4.42 -14.74
CA SER A 218 0.27 -4.40 -16.17
C SER A 218 -1.00 -5.21 -16.41
N THR A 219 -2.02 -4.58 -16.99
CA THR A 219 -3.32 -5.21 -17.22
C THR A 219 -3.60 -5.41 -18.71
N GLU A 220 -4.31 -6.47 -19.05
CA GLU A 220 -4.72 -6.77 -20.40
C GLU A 220 -6.15 -7.31 -20.43
N TYR A 221 -6.94 -6.85 -21.40
CA TYR A 221 -8.28 -7.32 -21.68
C TYR A 221 -8.26 -8.19 -22.94
N ASN A 222 -8.21 -9.52 -22.77
CA ASN A 222 -8.03 -10.44 -23.88
C ASN A 222 -8.81 -11.75 -23.67
N THR A 223 -8.80 -12.61 -24.70
CA THR A 223 -9.46 -13.92 -24.70
C THR A 223 -8.49 -15.09 -24.55
N GLY A 224 -7.17 -14.83 -24.44
CA GLY A 224 -6.12 -15.86 -24.29
C GLY A 224 -6.10 -16.51 -22.90
N TYR A 225 -6.77 -15.90 -21.96
CA TYR A 225 -6.88 -16.37 -20.57
C TYR A 225 -8.35 -16.56 -20.18
N ARG A 226 -8.59 -17.40 -19.20
CA ARG A 226 -9.89 -17.52 -18.56
C ARG A 226 -9.68 -17.83 -17.06
N CYS A 227 -10.28 -17.03 -16.21
CA CYS A 227 -10.18 -17.23 -14.78
C CYS A 227 -10.97 -18.47 -14.35
N PRO A 228 -10.36 -19.41 -13.63
CA PRO A 228 -11.07 -20.61 -13.16
C PRO A 228 -12.09 -20.29 -12.06
N ALA A 229 -11.96 -19.15 -11.36
CA ALA A 229 -12.85 -18.78 -10.25
C ALA A 229 -14.06 -17.94 -10.68
N CYS A 230 -13.92 -17.04 -11.69
CA CYS A 230 -14.99 -16.11 -12.06
C CYS A 230 -15.25 -15.99 -13.57
N ASP A 231 -14.61 -16.84 -14.38
CA ASP A 231 -14.74 -16.91 -15.84
C ASP A 231 -14.34 -15.64 -16.62
N ALA A 232 -13.80 -14.62 -15.94
CA ALA A 232 -13.31 -13.41 -16.58
C ALA A 232 -12.05 -13.67 -17.41
N THR A 233 -11.84 -12.81 -18.44
CA THR A 233 -10.69 -12.91 -19.34
C THR A 233 -9.66 -11.81 -19.11
N ASP A 234 -10.00 -10.84 -18.28
CA ASP A 234 -9.14 -9.69 -17.97
C ASP A 234 -8.03 -10.13 -17.00
N VAL A 235 -6.80 -9.83 -17.33
CA VAL A 235 -5.64 -10.26 -16.55
C VAL A 235 -4.83 -9.11 -16.00
N ASN A 236 -4.10 -9.39 -14.93
CA ASN A 236 -3.20 -8.52 -14.22
C ASN A 236 -1.85 -9.25 -14.10
N TYR A 237 -0.85 -8.77 -14.80
CA TYR A 237 0.47 -9.41 -14.85
C TYR A 237 1.30 -9.01 -13.63
N HIS A 238 1.47 -9.94 -12.73
CA HIS A 238 2.44 -9.85 -11.64
C HIS A 238 3.52 -10.89 -11.85
N SER A 239 4.79 -10.50 -11.85
CA SER A 239 5.87 -11.49 -11.84
C SER A 239 5.82 -12.29 -10.52
N PRO A 240 5.89 -13.61 -10.51
CA PRO A 240 5.95 -14.50 -11.68
C PRO A 240 4.58 -15.07 -12.10
N ALA A 241 3.46 -14.48 -11.68
CA ALA A 241 2.13 -15.00 -11.94
C ALA A 241 1.29 -14.07 -12.80
N VAL A 242 0.33 -14.65 -13.51
CA VAL A 242 -0.77 -13.92 -14.13
C VAL A 242 -1.99 -14.08 -13.23
N LEU A 243 -2.59 -12.98 -12.84
CA LEU A 243 -3.75 -12.96 -11.96
C LEU A 243 -4.99 -12.49 -12.71
N CYS A 244 -6.14 -12.95 -12.29
CA CYS A 244 -7.40 -12.39 -12.76
C CYS A 244 -7.53 -10.93 -12.28
N LEU A 245 -7.80 -10.02 -13.20
CA LEU A 245 -7.98 -8.62 -12.86
C LEU A 245 -9.18 -8.40 -11.92
N ARG A 246 -10.21 -9.25 -11.99
CA ARG A 246 -11.44 -9.08 -11.19
C ARG A 246 -11.37 -9.70 -9.80
N CYS A 247 -10.89 -10.94 -9.69
CA CYS A 247 -10.95 -11.68 -8.42
C CYS A 247 -9.58 -12.01 -7.82
N SER A 248 -8.48 -11.66 -8.51
CA SER A 248 -7.08 -11.92 -8.12
C SER A 248 -6.68 -13.41 -8.04
N ALA A 249 -7.53 -14.34 -8.48
CA ALA A 249 -7.11 -15.74 -8.59
C ALA A 249 -6.01 -15.88 -9.64
N VAL A 250 -5.11 -16.87 -9.44
CA VAL A 250 -4.09 -17.22 -10.44
C VAL A 250 -4.78 -17.73 -11.70
N VAL A 251 -4.31 -17.31 -12.85
CA VAL A 251 -4.83 -17.66 -14.17
C VAL A 251 -3.71 -18.31 -14.99
N GLU A 252 -4.04 -19.38 -15.68
CA GLU A 252 -3.14 -20.05 -16.61
C GLU A 252 -3.52 -19.67 -18.07
N ALA A 253 -2.51 -19.58 -18.95
CA ALA A 253 -2.73 -19.46 -20.37
C ALA A 253 -3.46 -20.69 -20.90
N ARG A 254 -4.33 -20.55 -21.88
CA ARG A 254 -5.04 -21.63 -22.57
C ARG A 254 -4.15 -22.31 -23.58
#